data_0feda0252f09f8a82c1c3b84971f46e3
#
_entry.id   0feda0252f09f8a82c1c3b84971f46e3
#
_cell.length_a   1.000
_cell.length_b   1.000
_cell.length_c   1.000
_cell.angle_alpha   90.00
_cell.angle_beta   90.00
_cell.angle_gamma   90.00
#
_symmetry.space_group_name_H-M   'P 1'
#
loop_
_entity.id
_entity.type
_entity.pdbx_description
1 polymer ?
#
loop_
_entity_poly.entity_id
_entity_poly.type
_entity_poly.pdbx_seq_one_letter_code
_entity_poly.pdbx_strand_id
1 'polypeptide(L)'
;RPDPATCTTDDTVEHAKGLIRVLDDDGEAKGEWDPKLDAATMIQGLEYMMRLRIFDDRMIKMQRTGKLSFYMRSFGEEAIAIAQTMALEEQDWLFPSYRQPGAQFVRGRDMVSMICHCIGNTEDNVRGRQMPVHYTWREGRFISISSPVGTQFSQAVGVAMASAYKGDDEVCISWLGDGTSAQGDYHYALNFASTF
;
A
#
# COMPACT_ATOMS: atom_id res chain seq x y z
N ARG A 1 14.57 11.87 -16.02
CA ARG A 1 13.22 11.58 -15.53
C ARG A 1 12.23 12.54 -16.18
N PRO A 2 11.18 12.03 -16.87
CA PRO A 2 10.20 12.91 -17.48
C PRO A 2 9.50 13.77 -16.40
N ASP A 3 9.27 15.04 -16.72
CA ASP A 3 8.49 15.92 -15.86
C ASP A 3 7.01 15.56 -16.02
N PRO A 4 6.30 15.12 -14.96
CA PRO A 4 4.91 14.71 -15.06
C PRO A 4 3.96 15.83 -15.50
N ALA A 5 4.34 17.10 -15.35
CA ALA A 5 3.52 18.23 -15.78
C ALA A 5 3.60 18.51 -17.29
N THR A 6 4.65 18.04 -17.96
CA THR A 6 4.93 18.39 -19.36
C THR A 6 5.21 17.19 -20.26
N CYS A 7 5.43 15.98 -19.70
CA CYS A 7 5.74 14.80 -20.50
C CYS A 7 4.54 14.32 -21.32
N THR A 8 4.86 13.84 -22.52
CA THR A 8 3.91 13.22 -23.44
C THR A 8 3.99 11.69 -23.35
N THR A 9 3.05 10.99 -23.99
CA THR A 9 3.10 9.52 -24.10
C THR A 9 4.39 9.07 -24.81
N ASP A 10 4.85 9.80 -25.80
CA ASP A 10 6.06 9.45 -26.56
C ASP A 10 7.32 9.54 -25.69
N ASP A 11 7.38 10.48 -24.76
CA ASP A 11 8.48 10.62 -23.80
C ASP A 11 8.56 9.46 -22.82
N THR A 12 7.46 8.73 -22.60
CA THR A 12 7.36 7.65 -21.62
C THR A 12 7.36 6.25 -22.23
N VAL A 13 7.30 6.13 -23.55
CA VAL A 13 7.19 4.85 -24.27
C VAL A 13 8.34 3.88 -23.97
N GLU A 14 9.55 4.39 -23.84
CA GLU A 14 10.72 3.57 -23.50
C GLU A 14 10.66 3.03 -22.07
N HIS A 15 10.04 3.76 -21.15
CA HIS A 15 9.83 3.31 -19.77
C HIS A 15 8.81 2.17 -19.66
N ALA A 16 7.87 2.09 -20.61
CA ALA A 16 6.91 0.99 -20.66
C ALA A 16 7.54 -0.37 -21.01
N LYS A 17 8.69 -0.35 -21.67
CA LYS A 17 9.42 -1.54 -22.13
C LYS A 17 10.71 -1.81 -21.34
N GLY A 18 11.26 -0.79 -20.72
CA GLY A 18 12.50 -0.85 -19.96
C GLY A 18 12.29 -1.17 -18.48
N LEU A 19 13.33 -1.67 -17.84
CA LEU A 19 13.39 -1.79 -16.38
C LEU A 19 13.99 -0.50 -15.80
N ILE A 20 13.19 0.26 -15.06
CA ILE A 20 13.68 1.38 -14.26
C ILE A 20 14.39 0.79 -13.03
N ARG A 21 15.69 0.98 -12.96
CA ARG A 21 16.53 0.44 -11.90
C ARG A 21 17.32 1.55 -11.24
N VAL A 22 17.22 1.68 -9.93
CA VAL A 22 17.99 2.66 -9.13
C VAL A 22 19.32 2.06 -8.69
N LEU A 23 19.30 0.83 -8.16
CA LEU A 23 20.51 0.16 -7.70
C LEU A 23 21.09 -0.74 -8.78
N ASP A 24 22.41 -0.71 -8.97
CA ASP A 24 23.14 -1.68 -9.79
C ASP A 24 23.37 -3.01 -9.02
N ASP A 25 24.14 -3.93 -9.63
CA ASP A 25 24.42 -5.24 -9.02
C ASP A 25 25.34 -5.15 -7.81
N ASP A 26 26.09 -4.07 -7.68
CA ASP A 26 26.98 -3.77 -6.55
C ASP A 26 26.24 -3.03 -5.42
N GLY A 27 24.97 -2.69 -5.62
CA GLY A 27 24.14 -1.96 -4.65
C GLY A 27 24.35 -0.45 -4.66
N GLU A 28 25.06 0.08 -5.65
CA GLU A 28 25.29 1.51 -5.80
C GLU A 28 24.12 2.16 -6.54
N ALA A 29 23.63 3.29 -5.99
CA ALA A 29 22.55 4.06 -6.62
C ALA A 29 23.08 4.84 -7.82
N LYS A 30 22.43 4.70 -8.98
CA LYS A 30 22.83 5.33 -10.24
C LYS A 30 21.66 5.89 -11.00
N GLY A 31 21.94 6.97 -11.73
CA GLY A 31 21.00 7.56 -12.68
C GLY A 31 20.02 8.56 -12.06
N GLU A 32 19.13 9.01 -12.91
CA GLU A 32 18.17 10.09 -12.62
C GLU A 32 16.97 9.65 -11.72
N TRP A 33 16.81 8.35 -11.53
CA TRP A 33 15.74 7.79 -10.70
C TRP A 33 16.16 7.61 -9.23
N ASP A 34 17.42 7.89 -8.91
CA ASP A 34 17.90 7.88 -7.52
C ASP A 34 17.18 8.97 -6.71
N PRO A 35 16.38 8.59 -5.68
CA PRO A 35 15.65 9.57 -4.86
C PRO A 35 16.57 10.33 -3.91
N LYS A 36 17.83 9.96 -3.80
CA LYS A 36 18.85 10.56 -2.91
C LYS A 36 18.38 10.65 -1.44
N LEU A 37 17.75 9.58 -0.96
CA LEU A 37 17.28 9.50 0.42
C LEU A 37 18.45 9.57 1.39
N ASP A 38 18.25 10.25 2.51
CA ASP A 38 19.21 10.26 3.58
C ASP A 38 19.25 8.90 4.33
N ALA A 39 20.36 8.66 5.05
CA ALA A 39 20.56 7.40 5.76
C ALA A 39 19.51 7.14 6.86
N ALA A 40 19.00 8.17 7.51
CA ALA A 40 17.99 8.03 8.55
C ALA A 40 16.66 7.52 7.98
N THR A 41 16.24 8.10 6.86
CA THR A 41 15.04 7.66 6.13
C THR A 41 15.19 6.21 5.64
N MET A 42 16.35 5.84 5.10
CA MET A 42 16.60 4.46 4.65
C MET A 42 16.57 3.46 5.81
N ILE A 43 17.20 3.79 6.95
CA ILE A 43 17.20 2.96 8.17
C ILE A 43 15.77 2.80 8.69
N GLN A 44 14.99 3.87 8.75
CA GLN A 44 13.60 3.82 9.19
C GLN A 44 12.75 2.91 8.29
N GLY A 45 12.91 3.01 6.96
CA GLY A 45 12.24 2.12 6.02
C GLY A 45 12.61 0.66 6.23
N LEU A 46 13.90 0.38 6.44
CA LEU A 46 14.40 -0.96 6.75
C LEU A 46 13.81 -1.50 8.06
N GLU A 47 13.73 -0.69 9.11
CA GLU A 47 13.11 -1.08 10.38
C GLU A 47 11.64 -1.47 10.20
N TYR A 48 10.85 -0.72 9.42
CA TYR A 48 9.47 -1.09 9.12
C TYR A 48 9.39 -2.40 8.35
N MET A 49 10.25 -2.63 7.37
CA MET A 49 10.30 -3.89 6.62
C MET A 49 10.65 -5.08 7.53
N MET A 50 11.61 -4.91 8.44
CA MET A 50 11.96 -5.93 9.42
C MET A 50 10.83 -6.23 10.40
N ARG A 51 10.14 -5.19 10.90
CA ARG A 51 8.96 -5.34 11.77
C ARG A 51 7.86 -6.13 11.05
N LEU A 52 7.58 -5.78 9.80
CA LEU A 52 6.59 -6.49 8.99
C LEU A 52 6.97 -7.95 8.78
N ARG A 53 8.23 -8.24 8.48
CA ARG A 53 8.73 -9.60 8.31
C ARG A 53 8.57 -10.44 9.58
N ILE A 54 8.92 -9.89 10.73
CA ILE A 54 8.78 -10.56 12.04
C ILE A 54 7.30 -10.78 12.36
N PHE A 55 6.46 -9.79 12.08
CA PHE A 55 5.03 -9.89 12.25
C PHE A 55 4.44 -11.01 11.39
N ASP A 56 4.73 -11.04 10.09
CA ASP A 56 4.28 -12.07 9.16
C ASP A 56 4.68 -13.47 9.62
N ASP A 57 5.93 -13.65 10.03
CA ASP A 57 6.41 -14.94 10.52
C ASP A 57 5.70 -15.38 11.80
N ARG A 58 5.39 -14.46 12.69
CA ARG A 58 4.62 -14.74 13.89
C ARG A 58 3.19 -15.15 13.55
N MET A 59 2.54 -14.42 12.67
CA MET A 59 1.16 -14.65 12.30
C MET A 59 0.98 -15.99 11.55
N ILE A 60 1.91 -16.36 10.67
CA ILE A 60 1.91 -17.69 10.02
C ILE A 60 2.08 -18.82 11.05
N LYS A 61 2.96 -18.65 12.02
CA LYS A 61 3.11 -19.65 13.10
C LYS A 61 1.80 -19.81 13.88
N MET A 62 1.11 -18.70 14.17
CA MET A 62 -0.19 -18.74 14.84
C MET A 62 -1.27 -19.40 13.97
N GLN A 63 -1.29 -19.17 12.67
CA GLN A 63 -2.19 -19.84 11.76
C GLN A 63 -1.94 -21.36 11.73
N ARG A 64 -0.67 -21.77 11.58
CA ARG A 64 -0.30 -23.20 11.56
C ARG A 64 -0.63 -23.94 12.85
N THR A 65 -0.70 -23.23 13.97
CA THR A 65 -1.10 -23.78 15.28
C THR A 65 -2.59 -23.65 15.57
N GLY A 66 -3.39 -23.22 14.59
CA GLY A 66 -4.85 -23.11 14.72
C GLY A 66 -5.33 -21.91 15.55
N LYS A 67 -4.43 -20.98 15.90
CA LYS A 67 -4.78 -19.75 16.64
C LYS A 67 -5.37 -18.66 15.74
N LEU A 68 -5.13 -18.74 14.43
CA LEU A 68 -5.74 -17.92 13.39
C LEU A 68 -6.40 -18.83 12.36
N SER A 69 -7.54 -18.41 11.85
CA SER A 69 -8.25 -19.12 10.78
C SER A 69 -7.58 -18.95 9.42
N PHE A 70 -7.01 -17.77 9.18
CA PHE A 70 -6.42 -17.39 7.89
C PHE A 70 -5.32 -16.35 8.08
N TYR A 71 -4.27 -16.40 7.25
CA TYR A 71 -3.27 -15.35 7.15
C TYR A 71 -2.59 -15.36 5.78
N MET A 72 -2.29 -14.18 5.24
CA MET A 72 -1.50 -14.01 4.03
C MET A 72 -0.31 -13.11 4.32
N ARG A 73 0.88 -13.57 3.93
CA ARG A 73 2.12 -12.80 4.06
C ARG A 73 2.22 -11.69 3.02
N SER A 74 2.95 -10.66 3.39
CA SER A 74 3.41 -9.59 2.47
C SER A 74 4.81 -9.88 1.92
N PHE A 75 5.27 -11.11 2.02
CA PHE A 75 6.62 -11.53 1.69
C PHE A 75 7.00 -11.16 0.24
N GLY A 76 8.06 -10.36 0.10
CA GLY A 76 8.52 -9.83 -1.19
C GLY A 76 7.93 -8.48 -1.58
N GLU A 77 6.88 -8.01 -0.89
CA GLU A 77 6.20 -6.72 -1.17
C GLU A 77 6.43 -5.68 -0.06
N GLU A 78 7.28 -5.96 0.92
CA GLU A 78 7.45 -5.11 2.10
C GLU A 78 7.86 -3.69 1.73
N ALA A 79 8.83 -3.56 0.83
CA ALA A 79 9.35 -2.26 0.43
C ALA A 79 8.31 -1.42 -0.33
N ILE A 80 7.44 -2.06 -1.13
CA ILE A 80 6.43 -1.35 -1.94
C ILE A 80 5.48 -0.56 -1.04
N ALA A 81 4.79 -1.27 -0.12
CA ALA A 81 3.82 -0.64 0.76
C ALA A 81 4.45 0.40 1.70
N ILE A 82 5.62 0.08 2.25
CA ILE A 82 6.30 0.93 3.23
C ILE A 82 6.85 2.18 2.57
N ALA A 83 7.65 2.07 1.49
CA ALA A 83 8.26 3.22 0.84
C ALA A 83 7.21 4.18 0.25
N GLN A 84 6.17 3.65 -0.36
CA GLN A 84 5.09 4.48 -0.90
C GLN A 84 4.34 5.22 0.23
N THR A 85 4.07 4.56 1.35
CA THR A 85 3.41 5.22 2.49
C THR A 85 4.32 6.24 3.17
N MET A 86 5.63 6.02 3.22
CA MET A 86 6.60 7.01 3.74
C MET A 86 6.68 8.27 2.87
N ALA A 87 6.28 8.20 1.61
CA ALA A 87 6.25 9.33 0.68
C ALA A 87 4.94 10.13 0.75
N LEU A 88 3.97 9.70 1.55
CA LEU A 88 2.66 10.34 1.70
C LEU A 88 2.59 11.19 2.96
N GLU A 89 1.72 12.20 2.91
CA GLU A 89 1.38 13.01 4.06
C GLU A 89 0.31 12.33 4.95
N GLU A 90 0.14 12.80 6.18
CA GLU A 90 -0.82 12.19 7.13
C GLU A 90 -2.27 12.29 6.66
N GLN A 91 -2.62 13.33 5.90
CA GLN A 91 -3.97 13.53 5.36
C GLN A 91 -4.29 12.65 4.16
N ASP A 92 -3.31 11.96 3.56
CA ASP A 92 -3.53 11.13 2.39
C ASP A 92 -4.25 9.83 2.71
N TRP A 93 -5.07 9.35 1.79
CA TRP A 93 -5.89 8.17 1.94
C TRP A 93 -5.23 6.92 1.36
N LEU A 94 -5.29 5.82 2.11
CA LEU A 94 -4.73 4.52 1.74
C LEU A 94 -5.84 3.56 1.35
N PHE A 95 -5.83 3.09 0.10
CA PHE A 95 -6.76 2.10 -0.45
C PHE A 95 -6.02 0.80 -0.75
N PRO A 96 -5.70 0.00 0.28
CA PRO A 96 -4.88 -1.19 0.13
C PRO A 96 -5.66 -2.40 -0.37
N SER A 97 -4.91 -3.40 -0.84
CA SER A 97 -5.35 -4.78 -0.84
C SER A 97 -4.88 -5.47 0.46
N TYR A 98 -5.05 -6.78 0.55
CA TYR A 98 -4.69 -7.56 1.74
C TYR A 98 -3.18 -7.73 1.99
N ARG A 99 -2.30 -7.29 1.06
CA ARG A 99 -0.84 -7.47 1.17
C ARG A 99 -0.08 -6.22 1.64
N GLN A 100 -0.77 -5.15 2.00
CA GLN A 100 -0.13 -3.90 2.43
C GLN A 100 -0.29 -3.58 3.94
N PRO A 101 -0.19 -4.57 4.86
CA PRO A 101 -0.22 -4.26 6.29
C PRO A 101 0.95 -3.39 6.74
N GLY A 102 2.07 -3.40 6.00
CA GLY A 102 3.24 -2.55 6.25
C GLY A 102 2.93 -1.05 6.25
N ALA A 103 1.97 -0.62 5.46
CA ALA A 103 1.50 0.78 5.44
C ALA A 103 0.98 1.23 6.81
N GLN A 104 0.37 0.32 7.59
CA GLN A 104 -0.14 0.63 8.92
C GLN A 104 0.98 0.89 9.93
N PHE A 105 2.13 0.20 9.80
CA PHE A 105 3.29 0.48 10.65
C PHE A 105 3.86 1.87 10.40
N VAL A 106 3.92 2.29 9.14
CA VAL A 106 4.37 3.64 8.78
C VAL A 106 3.43 4.69 9.37
N ARG A 107 2.11 4.44 9.35
CA ARG A 107 1.08 5.33 9.94
C ARG A 107 1.00 5.22 11.47
N GLY A 108 1.85 4.44 12.12
CA GLY A 108 1.93 4.34 13.58
C GLY A 108 0.89 3.44 14.25
N ARG A 109 0.23 2.55 13.49
CA ARG A 109 -0.71 1.61 14.11
C ARG A 109 0.03 0.65 15.04
N ASP A 110 -0.56 0.43 16.22
CA ASP A 110 -0.06 -0.52 17.18
C ASP A 110 -0.16 -1.97 16.66
N MET A 111 0.95 -2.71 16.78
CA MET A 111 1.06 -4.10 16.34
C MET A 111 0.10 -5.03 17.10
N VAL A 112 -0.14 -4.77 18.39
CA VAL A 112 -1.07 -5.57 19.20
C VAL A 112 -2.50 -5.42 18.68
N SER A 113 -2.91 -4.19 18.31
CA SER A 113 -4.20 -3.93 17.66
C SER A 113 -4.35 -4.73 16.36
N MET A 114 -3.30 -4.83 15.55
CA MET A 114 -3.31 -5.62 14.31
C MET A 114 -3.42 -7.12 14.59
N ILE A 115 -2.77 -7.62 15.63
CA ILE A 115 -2.91 -9.01 16.08
C ILE A 115 -4.32 -9.28 16.58
N CYS A 116 -4.89 -8.39 17.39
CA CYS A 116 -6.25 -8.49 17.89
C CYS A 116 -7.28 -8.59 16.76
N HIS A 117 -7.09 -7.80 15.70
CA HIS A 117 -7.91 -7.92 14.49
C HIS A 117 -7.80 -9.31 13.85
N CYS A 118 -6.60 -9.84 13.67
CA CYS A 118 -6.40 -11.15 13.05
C CYS A 118 -6.96 -12.31 13.89
N ILE A 119 -6.98 -12.17 15.21
CA ILE A 119 -7.55 -13.16 16.14
C ILE A 119 -9.06 -13.00 16.25
N GLY A 120 -9.60 -11.81 16.03
CA GLY A 120 -11.00 -11.47 16.18
C GLY A 120 -11.45 -11.47 17.65
N ASN A 121 -10.60 -10.99 18.56
CA ASN A 121 -10.92 -10.91 19.99
C ASN A 121 -11.69 -9.62 20.34
N THR A 122 -11.94 -9.38 21.62
CA THR A 122 -12.72 -8.22 22.11
C THR A 122 -12.10 -6.86 21.79
N GLU A 123 -10.78 -6.81 21.60
CA GLU A 123 -10.02 -5.61 21.25
C GLU A 123 -9.96 -5.36 19.73
N ASP A 124 -10.54 -6.25 18.92
CA ASP A 124 -10.65 -6.02 17.49
C ASP A 124 -11.59 -4.85 17.20
N ASN A 125 -11.08 -3.82 16.54
CA ASN A 125 -11.84 -2.61 16.20
C ASN A 125 -13.03 -2.87 15.28
N VAL A 126 -13.02 -3.97 14.52
CA VAL A 126 -14.14 -4.40 13.66
C VAL A 126 -14.99 -5.52 14.29
N ARG A 127 -14.66 -5.93 15.51
CA ARG A 127 -15.45 -6.91 16.30
C ARG A 127 -15.68 -8.25 15.58
N GLY A 128 -14.63 -8.77 14.94
CA GLY A 128 -14.69 -10.04 14.20
C GLY A 128 -15.52 -10.01 12.91
N ARG A 129 -15.90 -8.84 12.41
CA ARG A 129 -16.71 -8.72 11.18
C ARG A 129 -15.91 -8.79 9.89
N GLN A 130 -14.59 -8.75 9.97
CA GLN A 130 -13.67 -8.89 8.85
C GLN A 130 -12.81 -10.13 9.00
N MET A 131 -12.41 -10.70 7.88
CA MET A 131 -11.42 -11.77 7.87
C MET A 131 -10.05 -11.26 8.38
N PRO A 132 -9.19 -12.13 8.93
CA PRO A 132 -7.79 -11.75 9.18
C PRO A 132 -7.16 -11.11 7.95
N VAL A 133 -6.25 -10.17 8.17
CA VAL A 133 -5.59 -9.31 7.16
C VAL A 133 -6.50 -8.32 6.40
N HIS A 134 -7.81 -8.37 6.63
CA HIS A 134 -8.76 -7.42 6.04
C HIS A 134 -8.96 -6.24 7.00
N TYR A 135 -7.88 -5.52 7.22
CA TYR A 135 -7.86 -4.40 8.16
C TYR A 135 -8.77 -3.25 7.70
N THR A 136 -9.19 -2.46 8.69
CA THR A 136 -9.68 -1.10 8.54
C THR A 136 -9.16 -0.26 9.70
N TRP A 137 -8.80 0.98 9.44
CA TRP A 137 -8.31 1.87 10.49
C TRP A 137 -8.50 3.32 10.09
N ARG A 138 -9.56 3.93 10.61
CA ARG A 138 -10.00 5.27 10.22
C ARG A 138 -8.97 6.36 10.57
N GLU A 139 -8.37 6.27 11.75
CA GLU A 139 -7.41 7.25 12.26
C GLU A 139 -6.15 7.34 11.38
N GLY A 140 -5.72 6.21 10.79
CA GLY A 140 -4.62 6.16 9.84
C GLY A 140 -5.05 6.35 8.38
N ARG A 141 -6.29 6.76 8.14
CA ARG A 141 -6.84 6.92 6.78
C ARG A 141 -6.70 5.66 5.91
N PHE A 142 -6.74 4.51 6.56
CA PHE A 142 -6.59 3.19 5.96
C PHE A 142 -7.98 2.57 5.75
N ILE A 143 -8.42 2.55 4.49
CA ILE A 143 -9.76 2.10 4.10
C ILE A 143 -9.92 0.60 4.29
N SER A 144 -11.13 0.17 4.58
CA SER A 144 -11.48 -1.24 4.75
C SER A 144 -11.10 -2.07 3.54
N ILE A 145 -10.31 -3.11 3.78
CA ILE A 145 -9.88 -4.02 2.73
C ILE A 145 -11.07 -4.88 2.29
N SER A 146 -11.22 -5.02 0.98
CA SER A 146 -12.16 -5.91 0.33
C SER A 146 -11.43 -7.17 -0.17
N SER A 147 -12.05 -8.35 -0.02
CA SER A 147 -11.51 -9.60 -0.57
C SER A 147 -11.55 -9.64 -2.10
N PRO A 148 -12.64 -9.21 -2.78
CA PRO A 148 -12.62 -9.04 -4.22
C PRO A 148 -11.56 -8.03 -4.66
N VAL A 149 -10.71 -8.44 -5.58
CA VAL A 149 -9.60 -7.61 -6.07
C VAL A 149 -10.13 -6.51 -7.01
N GLY A 150 -9.58 -5.31 -6.89
CA GLY A 150 -9.91 -4.16 -7.75
C GLY A 150 -10.91 -3.18 -7.18
N THR A 151 -11.75 -3.57 -6.21
CA THR A 151 -12.79 -2.69 -5.64
C THR A 151 -12.22 -1.42 -5.00
N GLN A 152 -11.02 -1.48 -4.47
CA GLN A 152 -10.34 -0.33 -3.85
C GLN A 152 -10.09 0.82 -4.84
N PHE A 153 -9.94 0.54 -6.13
CA PHE A 153 -9.68 1.58 -7.14
C PHE A 153 -10.86 2.51 -7.35
N SER A 154 -12.07 1.95 -7.52
CA SER A 154 -13.28 2.76 -7.66
C SER A 154 -13.55 3.60 -6.40
N GLN A 155 -13.25 3.05 -5.22
CA GLN A 155 -13.35 3.79 -3.96
C GLN A 155 -12.33 4.92 -3.88
N ALA A 156 -11.07 4.67 -4.26
CA ALA A 156 -9.99 5.66 -4.26
C ALA A 156 -10.34 6.84 -5.19
N VAL A 157 -10.80 6.56 -6.40
CA VAL A 157 -11.20 7.59 -7.35
C VAL A 157 -12.39 8.40 -6.80
N GLY A 158 -13.38 7.75 -6.19
CA GLY A 158 -14.53 8.45 -5.62
C GLY A 158 -14.12 9.42 -4.48
N VAL A 159 -13.18 9.01 -3.61
CA VAL A 159 -12.65 9.88 -2.55
C VAL A 159 -11.80 11.00 -3.16
N ALA A 160 -10.92 10.72 -4.11
CA ALA A 160 -10.10 11.73 -4.78
C ALA A 160 -10.96 12.79 -5.48
N MET A 161 -12.03 12.39 -6.15
CA MET A 161 -13.00 13.33 -6.75
C MET A 161 -13.68 14.19 -5.69
N ALA A 162 -14.05 13.61 -4.54
CA ALA A 162 -14.67 14.36 -3.45
C ALA A 162 -13.70 15.37 -2.83
N SER A 163 -12.43 15.00 -2.64
CA SER A 163 -11.38 15.89 -2.15
C SER A 163 -11.13 17.02 -3.14
N ALA A 164 -11.02 16.73 -4.43
CA ALA A 164 -10.88 17.75 -5.48
C ALA A 164 -12.08 18.72 -5.51
N TYR A 165 -13.30 18.21 -5.37
CA TYR A 165 -14.50 19.04 -5.33
C TYR A 165 -14.55 19.97 -4.13
N LYS A 166 -14.06 19.52 -2.98
CA LYS A 166 -13.99 20.33 -1.75
C LYS A 166 -12.79 21.30 -1.73
N GLY A 167 -11.76 21.06 -2.55
CA GLY A 167 -10.48 21.76 -2.52
C GLY A 167 -9.57 21.28 -1.39
N ASP A 168 -9.76 20.04 -0.93
CA ASP A 168 -8.88 19.41 0.08
C ASP A 168 -7.55 18.99 -0.60
N ASP A 169 -6.44 19.25 0.06
CA ASP A 169 -5.09 18.84 -0.40
C ASP A 169 -4.80 17.42 0.11
N GLU A 170 -5.38 16.44 -0.57
CA GLU A 170 -5.29 15.03 -0.22
C GLU A 170 -4.99 14.17 -1.46
N VAL A 171 -4.12 13.19 -1.31
CA VAL A 171 -3.83 12.15 -2.31
C VAL A 171 -4.50 10.84 -1.92
N CYS A 172 -4.99 10.09 -2.90
CA CYS A 172 -5.50 8.74 -2.71
C CYS A 172 -4.56 7.75 -3.39
N ILE A 173 -3.88 6.91 -2.61
CA ILE A 173 -3.04 5.85 -3.14
C ILE A 173 -3.76 4.51 -3.12
N SER A 174 -3.63 3.72 -4.17
CA SER A 174 -4.15 2.35 -4.23
C SER A 174 -3.10 1.38 -4.75
N TRP A 175 -3.13 0.15 -4.24
CA TRP A 175 -2.21 -0.92 -4.63
C TRP A 175 -2.92 -2.00 -5.41
N LEU A 176 -2.19 -2.61 -6.35
CA LEU A 176 -2.69 -3.73 -7.15
C LEU A 176 -1.63 -4.82 -7.29
N GLY A 177 -2.12 -6.03 -7.53
CA GLY A 177 -1.32 -7.11 -8.11
C GLY A 177 -1.66 -7.24 -9.61
N ASP A 178 -0.94 -8.07 -10.32
CA ASP A 178 -1.15 -8.39 -11.73
C ASP A 178 -2.59 -8.87 -12.01
N GLY A 179 -3.13 -9.71 -11.12
CA GLY A 179 -4.52 -10.16 -11.24
C GLY A 179 -5.56 -9.05 -11.15
N THR A 180 -5.27 -7.98 -10.38
CA THR A 180 -6.16 -6.83 -10.26
C THR A 180 -6.22 -6.01 -11.55
N SER A 181 -5.13 -5.91 -12.29
CA SER A 181 -5.08 -5.16 -13.55
C SER A 181 -5.98 -5.76 -14.65
N ALA A 182 -6.37 -7.03 -14.49
CA ALA A 182 -7.32 -7.70 -15.39
C ALA A 182 -8.80 -7.50 -14.97
N GLN A 183 -9.07 -6.83 -13.85
CA GLN A 183 -10.44 -6.57 -13.41
C GLN A 183 -11.01 -5.29 -14.05
N GLY A 184 -12.30 -5.33 -14.37
CA GLY A 184 -12.99 -4.18 -14.96
C GLY A 184 -12.95 -2.95 -14.07
N ASP A 185 -13.06 -3.12 -12.74
CA ASP A 185 -13.02 -2.02 -11.76
C ASP A 185 -11.73 -1.20 -11.85
N TYR A 186 -10.59 -1.83 -12.07
CA TYR A 186 -9.33 -1.13 -12.30
C TYR A 186 -9.39 -0.22 -13.52
N HIS A 187 -9.83 -0.77 -14.65
CA HIS A 187 -9.91 -0.04 -15.91
C HIS A 187 -10.95 1.10 -15.85
N TYR A 188 -12.12 0.84 -15.27
CA TYR A 188 -13.16 1.87 -15.13
C TYR A 188 -12.71 2.99 -14.20
N ALA A 189 -12.06 2.67 -13.10
CA ALA A 189 -11.56 3.66 -12.17
C ALA A 189 -10.53 4.59 -12.83
N LEU A 190 -9.58 4.05 -13.60
CA LEU A 190 -8.58 4.87 -14.32
C LEU A 190 -9.24 5.74 -15.39
N ASN A 191 -10.22 5.23 -16.12
CA ASN A 191 -10.98 6.03 -17.09
C ASN A 191 -11.71 7.20 -16.40
N PHE A 192 -12.35 6.94 -15.26
CA PHE A 192 -13.01 7.99 -14.50
C PHE A 192 -12.00 9.04 -14.00
N ALA A 193 -10.92 8.62 -13.40
CA ALA A 193 -9.88 9.54 -12.90
C ALA A 193 -9.25 10.39 -14.01
N SER A 194 -9.17 9.89 -15.25
CA SER A 194 -8.63 10.65 -16.38
C SER A 194 -9.65 11.58 -17.06
N THR A 195 -10.93 11.37 -16.80
CA THR A 195 -12.01 12.15 -17.44
C THR A 195 -12.49 13.31 -16.56
N PHE A 196 -12.49 13.11 -15.26
CA PHE A 196 -13.03 14.05 -14.26
C PHE A 196 -11.96 14.52 -13.27
#